data_8af1972d5b64c524880594b644744006
#
_entry.id   8af1972d5b64c524880594b644744006
#
_cell.length_a   1.000
_cell.length_b   1.000
_cell.length_c   1.000
_cell.angle_alpha   90.00
_cell.angle_beta   90.00
_cell.angle_gamma   90.00
#
_symmetry.space_group_name_H-M   'P 1'
#
loop_
_entity.id
_entity.type
_entity.pdbx_description
1 polymer ?
#
loop_
_entity_poly.entity_id
_entity_poly.type
_entity_poly.pdbx_seq_one_letter_code
_entity_poly.pdbx_strand_id
1 'polypeptide(L)'
;MYNVEYLPLAVQDMVEIVVYIARNLYNPAAAEHIADQLAETGESLRDFPYVQPAYTPLRPLKHEYRKLLVENYMMLYWVSETEKRVTIARVVYARRNYTKLLE
;
A
#
# COMPACT_ATOMS: atom_id res chain seq x y z
N MET A 1 -2.61 16.83 10.14
CA MET A 1 -2.27 16.30 8.80
C MET A 1 -0.92 15.60 8.85
N TYR A 2 -0.82 14.43 8.24
CA TYR A 2 0.40 13.62 8.21
C TYR A 2 1.06 13.75 6.85
N ASN A 3 2.38 13.59 6.81
CA ASN A 3 3.10 13.46 5.55
C ASN A 3 3.02 11.99 5.11
N VAL A 4 2.79 11.75 3.83
CA VAL A 4 2.75 10.40 3.28
C VAL A 4 4.03 10.16 2.49
N GLU A 5 4.72 9.07 2.80
CA GLU A 5 5.96 8.68 2.16
C GLU A 5 5.85 7.24 1.67
N TYR A 6 6.41 6.97 0.49
CA TYR A 6 6.42 5.64 -0.09
C TYR A 6 7.84 5.09 -0.07
N LEU A 7 8.02 3.89 0.48
CA LEU A 7 9.31 3.22 0.37
C LEU A 7 9.59 2.85 -1.09
N PRO A 8 10.86 2.76 -1.48
CA PRO A 8 11.22 2.39 -2.86
C PRO A 8 10.54 1.10 -3.34
N LEU A 9 10.43 0.08 -2.48
CA LEU A 9 9.75 -1.16 -2.84
C LEU A 9 8.26 -0.96 -3.09
N ALA A 10 7.61 -0.04 -2.38
CA ALA A 10 6.20 0.26 -2.62
C ALA A 10 6.02 0.93 -3.99
N VAL A 11 6.91 1.86 -4.34
CA VAL A 11 6.88 2.51 -5.65
C VAL A 11 7.07 1.46 -6.75
N GLN A 12 8.02 0.57 -6.57
CA GLN A 12 8.28 -0.52 -7.53
C GLN A 12 7.06 -1.43 -7.67
N ASP A 13 6.42 -1.79 -6.56
CA ASP A 13 5.20 -2.60 -6.57
C ASP A 13 4.11 -1.94 -7.42
N MET A 14 3.89 -0.64 -7.21
CA MET A 14 2.85 0.10 -7.93
C MET A 14 3.13 0.16 -9.43
N VAL A 15 4.38 0.42 -9.81
CA VAL A 15 4.78 0.44 -11.22
C VAL A 15 4.55 -0.93 -11.85
N GLU A 16 4.96 -2.00 -11.18
CA GLU A 16 4.79 -3.37 -11.69
C GLU A 16 3.32 -3.74 -11.86
N ILE A 17 2.46 -3.35 -10.93
CA ILE A 17 1.02 -3.59 -11.01
C ILE A 17 0.44 -2.91 -12.25
N VAL A 18 0.76 -1.63 -12.44
CA VAL A 18 0.23 -0.84 -13.57
C VAL A 18 0.73 -1.42 -14.91
N VAL A 19 2.01 -1.74 -14.98
CA VAL A 19 2.60 -2.31 -16.20
C VAL A 19 1.99 -3.68 -16.52
N TYR A 20 1.80 -4.52 -15.50
CA TYR A 20 1.18 -5.84 -15.68
C TYR A 20 -0.23 -5.71 -16.29
N ILE A 21 -1.06 -4.83 -15.74
CA ILE A 21 -2.42 -4.65 -16.23
C ILE A 21 -2.41 -4.10 -17.65
N ALA A 22 -1.57 -3.11 -17.93
CA ALA A 22 -1.52 -2.48 -19.24
C ALA A 22 -1.03 -3.43 -20.32
N ARG A 23 0.03 -4.19 -20.05
CA ARG A 23 0.72 -5.02 -21.05
C ARG A 23 0.25 -6.47 -21.05
N ASN A 24 0.19 -7.11 -19.89
CA ASN A 24 -0.14 -8.54 -19.82
C ASN A 24 -1.62 -8.80 -19.97
N LEU A 25 -2.46 -7.88 -19.46
CA LEU A 25 -3.91 -7.98 -19.58
C LEU A 25 -4.47 -7.14 -20.73
N TYR A 26 -3.60 -6.47 -21.48
CA TYR A 26 -3.97 -5.63 -22.62
C TYR A 26 -5.08 -4.65 -22.29
N ASN A 27 -5.02 -4.04 -21.10
CA ASN A 27 -6.08 -3.16 -20.65
C ASN A 27 -5.53 -1.83 -20.09
N PRO A 28 -5.14 -0.89 -20.98
CA PRO A 28 -4.61 0.41 -20.54
C PRO A 28 -5.59 1.21 -19.68
N ALA A 29 -6.88 1.12 -19.96
CA ALA A 29 -7.90 1.86 -19.20
C ALA A 29 -7.96 1.35 -17.75
N ALA A 30 -7.89 0.03 -17.55
CA ALA A 30 -7.87 -0.55 -16.21
C ALA A 30 -6.55 -0.20 -15.48
N ALA A 31 -5.43 -0.15 -16.22
CA ALA A 31 -4.14 0.25 -15.64
C ALA A 31 -4.20 1.68 -15.14
N GLU A 32 -4.77 2.60 -15.92
CA GLU A 32 -4.95 3.99 -15.50
C GLU A 32 -5.85 4.09 -14.29
N HIS A 33 -6.95 3.33 -14.28
CA HIS A 33 -7.89 3.33 -13.15
C HIS A 33 -7.21 2.88 -11.87
N ILE A 34 -6.44 1.79 -11.89
CA ILE A 34 -5.76 1.31 -10.69
C ILE A 34 -4.67 2.28 -10.22
N ALA A 35 -3.96 2.91 -11.16
CA ALA A 35 -2.96 3.92 -10.81
C ALA A 35 -3.61 5.07 -10.04
N ASP A 36 -4.75 5.56 -10.52
CA ASP A 36 -5.49 6.63 -9.86
C ASP A 36 -6.00 6.20 -8.48
N GLN A 37 -6.54 4.98 -8.37
CA GLN A 37 -7.05 4.47 -7.11
C GLN A 37 -5.93 4.31 -6.06
N LEU A 38 -4.77 3.82 -6.47
CA LEU A 38 -3.63 3.69 -5.57
C LEU A 38 -3.17 5.07 -5.09
N ALA A 39 -3.09 6.04 -5.99
CA ALA A 39 -2.67 7.40 -5.64
C ALA A 39 -3.66 8.07 -4.68
N GLU A 40 -4.95 7.99 -4.98
CA GLU A 40 -5.99 8.59 -4.14
C GLU A 40 -6.04 7.95 -2.76
N THR A 41 -5.93 6.63 -2.69
CA THR A 41 -5.97 5.90 -1.42
C THR A 41 -4.76 6.22 -0.56
N GLY A 42 -3.58 6.25 -1.16
CA GLY A 42 -2.36 6.63 -0.43
C GLY A 42 -2.48 8.05 0.10
N GLU A 43 -2.96 8.97 -0.71
CA GLU A 43 -3.11 10.37 -0.31
C GLU A 43 -4.14 10.54 0.80
N SER A 44 -5.19 9.71 0.83
CA SER A 44 -6.22 9.78 1.87
C SER A 44 -5.66 9.50 3.27
N LEU A 45 -4.55 8.78 3.37
CA LEU A 45 -3.91 8.48 4.64
C LEU A 45 -3.30 9.71 5.30
N ARG A 46 -3.13 10.80 4.56
CA ARG A 46 -2.67 12.08 5.08
C ARG A 46 -3.63 12.61 6.15
N ASP A 47 -4.92 12.42 5.94
CA ASP A 47 -5.96 12.89 6.85
C ASP A 47 -6.54 11.77 7.71
N PHE A 48 -6.49 10.52 7.24
CA PHE A 48 -7.10 9.38 7.92
C PHE A 48 -6.14 8.21 8.09
N PRO A 49 -4.99 8.41 8.79
CA PRO A 49 -3.97 7.36 8.89
C PRO A 49 -4.41 6.14 9.70
N TYR A 50 -5.41 6.30 10.57
CA TYR A 50 -5.90 5.22 11.43
C TYR A 50 -7.24 4.64 10.95
N VAL A 51 -7.57 4.81 9.68
CA VAL A 51 -8.80 4.29 9.10
C VAL A 51 -8.90 2.77 9.23
N GLN A 52 -7.76 2.07 9.24
CA GLN A 52 -7.70 0.63 9.45
C GLN A 52 -7.01 0.31 10.76
N PRO A 53 -7.45 -0.74 11.49
CA PRO A 53 -6.77 -1.17 12.70
C PRO A 53 -5.40 -1.75 12.41
N ALA A 54 -4.58 -1.86 13.45
CA ALA A 54 -3.29 -2.49 13.33
C ALA A 54 -3.45 -3.98 12.97
N TYR A 55 -2.60 -4.45 12.06
CA TYR A 55 -2.54 -5.84 11.68
C TYR A 55 -1.83 -6.64 12.79
N THR A 56 -2.43 -7.77 13.19
CA THR A 56 -1.86 -8.64 14.22
C THR A 56 -1.22 -9.86 13.54
N PRO A 57 0.11 -9.87 13.36
CA PRO A 57 0.79 -11.00 12.74
C PRO A 57 1.00 -12.14 13.74
N LEU A 58 1.31 -13.33 13.21
CA LEU A 58 1.67 -14.48 14.04
C LEU A 58 3.04 -14.30 14.72
N ARG A 59 3.92 -13.52 14.09
CA ARG A 59 5.26 -13.20 14.63
C ARG A 59 5.38 -11.69 14.76
N PRO A 60 6.14 -11.20 15.74
CA PRO A 60 6.39 -9.77 15.87
C PRO A 60 7.06 -9.22 14.62
N LEU A 61 6.61 -8.06 14.17
CA LEU A 61 7.18 -7.34 13.03
C LEU A 61 7.88 -6.08 13.55
N LYS A 62 8.76 -5.52 12.72
CA LYS A 62 9.52 -4.32 13.06
C LYS A 62 8.61 -3.12 13.32
N HIS A 63 7.51 -3.02 12.58
CA HIS A 63 6.56 -1.91 12.69
C HIS A 63 5.16 -2.45 12.96
N GLU A 64 4.30 -1.58 13.50
CA GLU A 64 2.88 -1.87 13.65
C GLU A 64 2.20 -1.57 12.31
N TYR A 65 2.07 -2.59 11.47
CA TYR A 65 1.50 -2.42 10.14
C TYR A 65 -0.01 -2.32 10.17
N ARG A 66 -0.53 -1.56 9.22
CA ARG A 66 -1.96 -1.48 8.89
C ARG A 66 -2.09 -1.83 7.42
N LYS A 67 -3.26 -2.36 7.05
CA LYS A 67 -3.49 -2.78 5.67
C LYS A 67 -4.77 -2.15 5.16
N LEU A 68 -4.71 -1.57 3.97
CA LEU A 68 -5.83 -0.91 3.35
C LEU A 68 -6.05 -1.50 1.96
N LEU A 69 -7.27 -1.99 1.73
CA LEU A 69 -7.61 -2.62 0.46
C LEU A 69 -7.87 -1.57 -0.62
N VAL A 70 -7.26 -1.76 -1.79
CA VAL A 70 -7.47 -0.92 -2.97
C VAL A 70 -7.76 -1.87 -4.13
N GLU A 71 -9.02 -2.05 -4.50
CA GLU A 71 -9.45 -3.05 -5.47
C GLU A 71 -8.99 -4.44 -5.00
N ASN A 72 -8.21 -5.15 -5.81
CA ASN A 72 -7.68 -6.47 -5.47
C ASN A 72 -6.28 -6.40 -4.84
N TYR A 73 -5.83 -5.22 -4.47
CA TYR A 73 -4.50 -5.00 -3.92
C TYR A 73 -4.57 -4.53 -2.48
N MET A 74 -3.48 -4.74 -1.76
CA MET A 74 -3.37 -4.40 -0.35
C MET A 74 -2.22 -3.42 -0.18
N MET A 75 -2.51 -2.25 0.38
CA MET A 75 -1.51 -1.25 0.73
C MET A 75 -1.11 -1.46 2.19
N LEU A 76 0.16 -1.74 2.42
CA LEU A 76 0.70 -2.03 3.75
C LEU A 76 1.49 -0.82 4.21
N TYR A 77 1.14 -0.28 5.38
CA TYR A 77 1.73 0.96 5.86
C TYR A 77 1.84 0.97 7.39
N TRP A 78 2.63 1.90 7.91
CA TRP A 78 2.66 2.19 9.34
C TRP A 78 2.60 3.69 9.56
N VAL A 79 2.27 4.10 10.80
CA VAL A 79 2.13 5.50 11.18
C VAL A 79 3.14 5.83 12.27
N SER A 80 3.85 6.94 12.11
CA SER A 80 4.70 7.51 13.16
C SER A 80 4.04 8.77 13.70
N GLU A 81 3.56 8.72 14.95
CA GLU A 81 2.98 9.89 15.59
C GLU A 81 4.05 10.94 15.88
N THR A 82 5.23 10.50 16.28
CA THR A 82 6.33 11.40 16.60
C THR A 82 6.72 12.24 15.39
N GLU A 83 6.77 11.64 14.21
CA GLU A 83 7.17 12.31 12.99
C GLU A 83 5.98 12.83 12.18
N LYS A 84 4.76 12.49 12.60
CA LYS A 84 3.55 12.81 11.84
C LYS A 84 3.68 12.35 10.40
N ARG A 85 4.06 11.08 10.23
CA ARG A 85 4.34 10.50 8.91
C ARG A 85 3.68 9.15 8.76
N VAL A 86 3.08 8.93 7.59
CA VAL A 86 2.59 7.63 7.15
C VAL A 86 3.61 7.09 6.15
N THR A 87 4.12 5.89 6.38
CA THR A 87 5.06 5.24 5.47
C THR A 87 4.38 4.06 4.82
N ILE A 88 4.21 4.13 3.50
CA ILE A 88 3.65 3.02 2.72
C ILE A 88 4.80 2.11 2.34
N ALA A 89 4.78 0.89 2.90
CA ALA A 89 5.90 -0.05 2.80
C ALA A 89 5.81 -0.93 1.56
N ARG A 90 4.63 -1.46 1.26
CA ARG A 90 4.42 -2.38 0.13
C ARG A 90 3.01 -2.22 -0.40
N VAL A 91 2.85 -2.54 -1.70
CA VAL A 91 1.54 -2.67 -2.33
C VAL A 91 1.55 -4.02 -3.05
N VAL A 92 0.70 -4.95 -2.60
CA VAL A 92 0.74 -6.33 -3.08
C VAL A 92 -0.66 -6.83 -3.40
N TYR A 93 -0.73 -7.90 -4.18
CA TYR A 93 -2.01 -8.56 -4.44
C TYR A 93 -2.58 -9.08 -3.12
N ALA A 94 -3.86 -8.81 -2.85
CA ALA A 94 -4.47 -9.08 -1.55
C ALA A 94 -4.45 -10.56 -1.14
N ARG A 95 -4.36 -11.47 -2.11
CA ARG A 95 -4.32 -12.92 -1.85
C ARG A 95 -2.90 -13.46 -1.65
N ARG A 96 -1.89 -12.61 -1.84
CA ARG A 96 -0.51 -13.02 -1.65
C ARG A 96 -0.20 -13.15 -0.16
N ASN A 97 0.71 -14.07 0.20
CA ASN A 97 1.21 -14.17 1.56
C ASN A 97 2.16 -13.01 1.84
N TYR A 98 1.61 -11.88 2.24
CA TYR A 98 2.38 -10.65 2.43
C TYR A 98 3.13 -10.61 3.77
N THR A 99 2.79 -11.46 4.74
CA THR A 99 3.45 -11.46 6.03
C THR A 99 4.95 -11.68 5.88
N LYS A 100 5.36 -12.59 4.99
CA LYS A 100 6.79 -12.84 4.73
C LYS A 100 7.50 -11.62 4.15
N LEU A 101 6.79 -10.76 3.45
CA LEU A 101 7.38 -9.56 2.85
C LEU A 101 7.69 -8.50 3.90
N LEU A 102 7.05 -8.59 5.08
CA LEU A 102 7.20 -7.64 6.17
C LEU A 102 8.17 -8.10 7.24
N GLU A 103 8.56 -9.37 7.19
CA GLU A 103 9.54 -9.94 8.13
C GLU A 103 11.01 -9.46 7.82
#